data_99d2e10c20093729746acdd79949a910
#
_entry.id   99d2e10c20093729746acdd79949a910
#
_cell.length_a   1.000
_cell.length_b   1.000
_cell.length_c   1.000
_cell.angle_alpha   90.00
_cell.angle_beta   90.00
_cell.angle_gamma   90.00
#
_symmetry.space_group_name_H-M   'P 1'
#
loop_
_entity.id
_entity.type
_entity.pdbx_description
1 polymer ?
#
loop_
_entity_poly.entity_id
_entity_poly.type
_entity_poly.pdbx_seq_one_letter_code
_entity_poly.pdbx_strand_id
1 'polypeptide(L)'
;MTATQIPSAPSAVIEASPFQIFLDTVVVRGGLDSDYDARDIAEVVFRTMRDVMPTELSNRIANELASQSAPLSELWRDTNALVRWLSQIRPVLEIRDEVFVRRIQQEAGVPLNVNAADVMAAVFSATKQVLSAESATEIARHLPGQIRMEWNRA
;
A
#
# COMPACT_ATOMS: atom_id res chain seq x y z
N MET A 1 -18.40 44.25 -36.98
CA MET A 1 -18.23 42.78 -36.77
C MET A 1 -17.68 42.57 -35.37
N THR A 2 -18.51 42.15 -34.47
CA THR A 2 -18.07 41.79 -33.11
C THR A 2 -17.61 40.36 -33.11
N ALA A 3 -16.33 40.15 -32.86
CA ALA A 3 -15.79 38.80 -32.66
C ALA A 3 -16.35 38.27 -31.34
N THR A 4 -17.18 37.23 -31.40
CA THR A 4 -17.65 36.55 -30.22
C THR A 4 -16.49 35.70 -29.68
N GLN A 5 -15.83 36.18 -28.62
CA GLN A 5 -14.87 35.38 -27.90
C GLN A 5 -15.64 34.26 -27.19
N ILE A 6 -15.41 33.02 -27.62
CA ILE A 6 -15.90 31.85 -26.88
C ILE A 6 -15.04 31.77 -25.62
N PRO A 7 -15.62 31.88 -24.41
CA PRO A 7 -14.82 31.68 -23.21
C PRO A 7 -14.28 30.25 -23.25
N SER A 8 -12.96 30.12 -23.22
CA SER A 8 -12.32 28.82 -23.00
C SER A 8 -12.83 28.29 -21.66
N ALA A 9 -13.53 27.18 -21.68
CA ALA A 9 -13.87 26.48 -20.45
C ALA A 9 -12.56 26.23 -19.68
N PRO A 10 -12.51 26.53 -18.37
CA PRO A 10 -11.34 26.20 -17.58
C PRO A 10 -11.11 24.69 -17.74
N SER A 11 -9.93 24.30 -18.18
CA SER A 11 -9.52 22.91 -18.18
C SER A 11 -9.69 22.44 -16.75
N ALA A 12 -10.69 21.57 -16.49
CA ALA A 12 -10.83 20.92 -15.22
C ALA A 12 -9.55 20.10 -15.02
N VAL A 13 -8.65 20.58 -14.17
CA VAL A 13 -7.53 19.80 -13.70
C VAL A 13 -8.16 18.64 -12.91
N ILE A 14 -8.22 17.47 -13.52
CA ILE A 14 -8.67 16.27 -12.83
C ILE A 14 -7.51 15.92 -11.89
N GLU A 15 -7.64 16.36 -10.63
CA GLU A 15 -6.72 15.93 -9.59
C GLU A 15 -6.85 14.43 -9.42
N ALA A 16 -5.74 13.72 -9.55
CA ALA A 16 -5.70 12.29 -9.30
C ALA A 16 -6.10 12.01 -7.85
N SER A 17 -6.95 11.00 -7.63
CA SER A 17 -7.34 10.57 -6.28
C SER A 17 -6.10 10.10 -5.50
N PRO A 18 -6.13 10.16 -4.15
CA PRO A 18 -5.06 9.60 -3.33
C PRO A 18 -4.77 8.13 -3.63
N PHE A 19 -5.78 7.36 -3.97
CA PHE A 19 -5.61 5.96 -4.36
C PHE A 19 -4.87 5.82 -5.69
N GLN A 20 -5.19 6.64 -6.67
CA GLN A 20 -4.49 6.63 -7.96
C GLN A 20 -3.04 7.09 -7.81
N ILE A 21 -2.78 8.10 -6.99
CA ILE A 21 -1.42 8.55 -6.69
C ILE A 21 -0.62 7.43 -6.02
N PHE A 22 -1.24 6.68 -5.11
CA PHE A 22 -0.63 5.52 -4.47
C PHE A 22 -0.23 4.46 -5.51
N LEU A 23 -1.15 4.06 -6.38
CA LEU A 23 -0.88 3.07 -7.42
C LEU A 23 0.21 3.54 -8.39
N ASP A 24 0.14 4.78 -8.84
CA ASP A 24 1.14 5.36 -9.74
C ASP A 24 2.54 5.38 -9.11
N THR A 25 2.63 5.68 -7.83
CA THR A 25 3.89 5.65 -7.08
C THR A 25 4.46 4.23 -7.06
N VAL A 26 3.62 3.23 -6.79
CA VAL A 26 4.04 1.82 -6.78
C VAL A 26 4.50 1.37 -8.18
N VAL A 27 3.77 1.73 -9.22
CA VAL A 27 4.12 1.42 -10.61
C VAL A 27 5.49 2.00 -10.96
N VAL A 28 5.67 3.29 -10.74
CA VAL A 28 6.91 4.01 -11.14
C VAL A 28 8.10 3.51 -10.33
N ARG A 29 7.99 3.46 -9.02
CA ARG A 29 9.09 3.07 -8.14
C ARG A 29 9.37 1.58 -8.17
N GLY A 30 8.34 0.77 -8.40
CA GLY A 30 8.45 -0.68 -8.45
C GLY A 30 8.86 -1.23 -9.82
N GLY A 31 8.87 -0.39 -10.85
CA GLY A 31 9.18 -0.82 -12.22
C GLY A 31 8.10 -1.73 -12.82
N LEU A 32 6.83 -1.46 -12.51
CA LEU A 32 5.69 -2.25 -12.97
C LEU A 32 5.11 -1.67 -14.27
N ASP A 33 4.36 -2.50 -15.00
CA ASP A 33 3.76 -2.11 -16.27
C ASP A 33 2.30 -1.65 -16.13
N SER A 34 1.64 -1.99 -15.01
CA SER A 34 0.21 -1.68 -14.85
C SER A 34 -0.21 -1.40 -13.41
N ASP A 35 -1.30 -0.65 -13.26
CA ASP A 35 -1.96 -0.38 -11.99
C ASP A 35 -2.54 -1.66 -11.36
N TYR A 36 -2.94 -2.63 -12.18
CA TYR A 36 -3.44 -3.93 -11.69
C TYR A 36 -2.36 -4.69 -10.94
N ASP A 37 -1.16 -4.75 -11.49
CA ASP A 37 -0.02 -5.38 -10.83
C ASP A 37 0.31 -4.66 -9.52
N ALA A 38 0.30 -3.33 -9.52
CA ALA A 38 0.54 -2.52 -8.34
C ALA A 38 -0.47 -2.80 -7.24
N ARG A 39 -1.75 -2.91 -7.59
CA ARG A 39 -2.83 -3.21 -6.66
C ARG A 39 -2.69 -4.60 -6.05
N ASP A 40 -2.46 -5.62 -6.88
CA ASP A 40 -2.33 -7.00 -6.43
C ASP A 40 -1.11 -7.18 -5.51
N ILE A 41 0.00 -6.55 -5.86
CA ILE A 41 1.21 -6.59 -5.05
C ILE A 41 1.01 -5.85 -3.72
N ALA A 42 0.41 -4.66 -3.75
CA ALA A 42 0.12 -3.89 -2.54
C ALA A 42 -0.79 -4.66 -1.57
N GLU A 43 -1.78 -5.38 -2.10
CA GLU A 43 -2.67 -6.21 -1.30
C GLU A 43 -1.90 -7.29 -0.52
N VAL A 44 -0.97 -7.97 -1.18
CA VAL A 44 -0.14 -9.01 -0.54
C VAL A 44 0.85 -8.40 0.46
N VAL A 45 1.47 -7.27 0.12
CA VAL A 45 2.36 -6.55 1.05
C VAL A 45 1.59 -6.14 2.31
N PHE A 46 0.42 -5.58 2.17
CA PHE A 46 -0.41 -5.17 3.29
C PHE A 46 -0.86 -6.36 4.14
N ARG A 47 -1.24 -7.47 3.52
CA ARG A 47 -1.58 -8.70 4.25
C ARG A 47 -0.40 -9.20 5.07
N THR A 48 0.79 -9.21 4.47
CA THR A 48 2.00 -9.65 5.16
C THR A 48 2.37 -8.71 6.32
N MET A 49 2.21 -7.40 6.14
CA MET A 49 2.39 -6.42 7.21
C MET A 49 1.39 -6.62 8.36
N ARG A 50 0.13 -6.84 8.04
CA ARG A 50 -0.91 -7.07 9.07
C ARG A 50 -0.63 -8.32 9.89
N ASP A 51 -0.07 -9.36 9.27
CA ASP A 51 0.25 -10.61 9.95
C ASP A 51 1.31 -10.44 11.05
N VAL A 52 2.15 -9.43 10.97
CA VAL A 52 3.23 -9.19 11.96
C VAL A 52 2.88 -8.10 12.97
N MET A 53 1.69 -7.53 12.93
CA MET A 53 1.29 -6.47 13.85
C MET A 53 0.01 -6.82 14.63
N PRO A 54 -0.20 -6.20 15.81
CA PRO A 54 -1.44 -6.38 16.56
C PRO A 54 -2.65 -5.87 15.79
N THR A 55 -3.79 -6.54 15.97
CA THR A 55 -5.06 -6.16 15.35
C THR A 55 -5.45 -4.71 15.62
N GLU A 56 -5.21 -4.22 16.83
CA GLU A 56 -5.51 -2.83 17.22
C GLU A 56 -4.73 -1.83 16.38
N LEU A 57 -3.45 -2.07 16.14
CA LEU A 57 -2.64 -1.23 15.25
C LEU A 57 -3.15 -1.32 13.80
N SER A 58 -3.40 -2.54 13.31
CA SER A 58 -3.94 -2.75 11.96
C SER A 58 -5.25 -1.98 11.76
N ASN A 59 -6.15 -1.98 12.74
CA ASN A 59 -7.42 -1.25 12.67
C ASN A 59 -7.20 0.27 12.69
N ARG A 60 -6.26 0.78 13.46
CA ARG A 60 -5.92 2.21 13.46
C ARG A 60 -5.36 2.65 12.10
N ILE A 61 -4.50 1.85 11.51
CA ILE A 61 -3.96 2.11 10.16
C ILE A 61 -5.11 2.13 9.13
N ALA A 62 -6.01 1.16 9.18
CA ALA A 62 -7.18 1.12 8.30
C ALA A 62 -8.04 2.39 8.41
N ASN A 63 -8.26 2.88 9.62
CA ASN A 63 -9.05 4.10 9.86
C ASN A 63 -8.31 5.35 9.36
N GLU A 64 -7.01 5.43 9.54
CA GLU A 64 -6.21 6.54 9.02
C GLU A 64 -6.19 6.56 7.50
N LEU A 65 -6.03 5.40 6.86
CA LEU A 65 -6.13 5.26 5.41
C LEU A 65 -7.53 5.67 4.90
N ALA A 66 -8.59 5.29 5.60
CA ALA A 66 -9.95 5.64 5.24
C ALA A 66 -10.20 7.16 5.25
N SER A 67 -9.50 7.90 6.12
CA SER A 67 -9.57 9.37 6.15
C SER A 67 -8.98 10.01 4.90
N GLN A 68 -8.08 9.33 4.20
CA GLN A 68 -7.46 9.77 2.96
C GLN A 68 -8.16 9.21 1.73
N SER A 69 -8.52 7.94 1.78
CA SER A 69 -9.09 7.20 0.64
C SER A 69 -9.77 5.92 1.10
N ALA A 70 -11.07 5.81 0.85
CA ALA A 70 -11.81 4.58 1.15
C ALA A 70 -11.25 3.36 0.39
N PRO A 71 -10.93 3.45 -0.93
CA PRO A 71 -10.34 2.33 -1.65
C PRO A 71 -8.99 1.86 -1.05
N LEU A 72 -8.19 2.78 -0.54
CA LEU A 72 -6.90 2.43 0.08
C LEU A 72 -7.09 1.69 1.40
N SER A 73 -8.06 2.10 2.20
CA SER A 73 -8.44 1.39 3.42
C SER A 73 -8.98 -0.01 3.12
N GLU A 74 -9.77 -0.14 2.07
CA GLU A 74 -10.29 -1.44 1.62
C GLU A 74 -9.15 -2.38 1.16
N LEU A 75 -8.16 -1.83 0.48
CA LEU A 75 -6.96 -2.58 0.08
C LEU A 75 -6.16 -3.07 1.28
N TRP A 76 -6.09 -2.27 2.34
CA TRP A 76 -5.46 -2.65 3.60
C TRP A 76 -6.24 -3.74 4.33
N ARG A 77 -7.57 -3.67 4.33
CA ARG A 77 -8.45 -4.66 4.94
C ARG A 77 -8.71 -5.82 3.97
N ASP A 78 -8.90 -7.01 4.51
CA ASP A 78 -9.41 -8.11 3.70
C ASP A 78 -10.87 -7.83 3.31
N THR A 79 -11.17 -8.00 2.02
CA THR A 79 -12.51 -7.74 1.46
C THR A 79 -13.53 -8.80 1.85
N ASN A 80 -13.06 -10.01 2.23
CA ASN A 80 -13.94 -11.10 2.67
C ASN A 80 -14.24 -10.96 4.16
N ALA A 81 -15.53 -10.84 4.51
CA ALA A 81 -15.98 -10.67 5.89
C ALA A 81 -15.55 -11.83 6.82
N LEU A 82 -15.55 -13.06 6.31
CA LEU A 82 -15.10 -14.24 7.07
C LEU A 82 -13.59 -14.18 7.35
N VAL A 83 -12.80 -13.84 6.35
CA VAL A 83 -11.34 -13.68 6.49
C VAL A 83 -11.03 -12.53 7.44
N ARG A 84 -11.76 -11.43 7.34
CA ARG A 84 -11.63 -10.28 8.25
C ARG A 84 -11.91 -10.67 9.68
N TRP A 85 -12.98 -11.45 9.92
CA TRP A 85 -13.32 -11.94 11.26
C TRP A 85 -12.25 -12.89 11.81
N LEU A 86 -11.77 -13.83 10.99
CA LEU A 86 -10.69 -14.75 11.37
C LEU A 86 -9.38 -14.01 11.65
N SER A 87 -9.08 -12.95 10.91
CA SER A 87 -7.89 -12.12 11.12
C SER A 87 -7.88 -11.43 12.49
N GLN A 88 -9.05 -11.09 13.03
CA GLN A 88 -9.15 -10.46 14.36
C GLN A 88 -8.81 -11.39 15.51
N ILE A 89 -8.94 -12.69 15.32
CA ILE A 89 -8.62 -13.72 16.34
C ILE A 89 -7.28 -14.41 16.08
N ARG A 90 -6.58 -14.02 15.00
CA ARG A 90 -5.30 -14.61 14.64
C ARG A 90 -4.20 -14.05 15.54
N PRO A 91 -3.29 -14.90 16.07
CA PRO A 91 -2.12 -14.41 16.79
C PRO A 91 -1.18 -13.66 15.86
N VAL A 92 -0.42 -12.72 16.43
CA VAL A 92 0.68 -12.04 15.73
C VAL A 92 1.72 -13.08 15.31
N LEU A 93 2.11 -13.07 14.04
CA LEU A 93 3.10 -14.00 13.52
C LEU A 93 4.50 -13.40 13.61
N GLU A 94 5.49 -14.24 13.90
CA GLU A 94 6.89 -13.91 13.72
C GLU A 94 7.31 -14.39 12.32
N ILE A 95 7.54 -13.44 11.41
CA ILE A 95 7.95 -13.73 10.03
C ILE A 95 9.39 -13.25 9.85
N ARG A 96 10.26 -14.16 9.40
CA ARG A 96 11.65 -13.84 9.10
C ARG A 96 11.73 -13.00 7.82
N ASP A 97 12.79 -12.20 7.69
CA ASP A 97 12.99 -11.28 6.56
C ASP A 97 12.85 -11.97 5.20
N GLU A 98 13.54 -13.08 5.01
CA GLU A 98 13.52 -13.83 3.75
C GLU A 98 12.15 -14.45 3.45
N VAL A 99 11.40 -14.83 4.47
CA VAL A 99 10.04 -15.34 4.31
C VAL A 99 9.06 -14.23 3.94
N PHE A 100 9.25 -13.04 4.51
CA PHE A 100 8.44 -11.86 4.19
C PHE A 100 8.52 -11.52 2.69
N VAL A 101 9.73 -11.38 2.16
CA VAL A 101 9.96 -11.10 0.74
C VAL A 101 9.48 -12.24 -0.15
N ARG A 102 9.72 -13.49 0.25
CA ARG A 102 9.29 -14.67 -0.51
C ARG A 102 7.77 -14.75 -0.64
N ARG A 103 7.04 -14.44 0.42
CA ARG A 103 5.57 -14.39 0.37
C ARG A 103 5.09 -13.39 -0.67
N ILE A 104 5.68 -12.20 -0.69
CA ILE A 104 5.33 -11.18 -1.68
C ILE A 104 5.61 -11.71 -3.09
N GLN A 105 6.77 -12.28 -3.32
CA GLN A 105 7.14 -12.81 -4.62
C GLN A 105 6.20 -13.91 -5.11
N GLN A 106 5.82 -14.83 -4.23
CA GLN A 106 5.02 -16.00 -4.59
C GLN A 106 3.52 -15.71 -4.66
N GLU A 107 2.99 -14.95 -3.68
CA GLU A 107 1.55 -14.73 -3.57
C GLU A 107 1.05 -13.56 -4.42
N ALA A 108 1.91 -12.56 -4.67
CA ALA A 108 1.53 -11.39 -5.43
C ALA A 108 1.67 -11.54 -6.94
N GLY A 109 2.27 -12.63 -7.42
CA GLY A 109 2.52 -12.84 -8.83
C GLY A 109 3.45 -11.78 -9.42
N VAL A 110 4.51 -11.42 -8.69
CA VAL A 110 5.50 -10.43 -9.14
C VAL A 110 6.10 -10.89 -10.46
N PRO A 111 6.10 -10.03 -11.52
CA PRO A 111 6.70 -10.38 -12.80
C PRO A 111 8.17 -10.80 -12.66
N LEU A 112 8.61 -11.76 -13.48
CA LEU A 112 9.96 -12.34 -13.39
C LEU A 112 11.08 -11.31 -13.59
N ASN A 113 10.81 -10.24 -14.31
CA ASN A 113 11.77 -9.16 -14.57
C ASN A 113 11.76 -8.07 -13.48
N VAL A 114 10.96 -8.23 -12.43
CA VAL A 114 10.80 -7.26 -11.35
C VAL A 114 11.34 -7.86 -10.05
N ASN A 115 12.11 -7.07 -9.31
CA ASN A 115 12.63 -7.47 -8.01
C ASN A 115 11.56 -7.28 -6.92
N ALA A 116 11.22 -8.36 -6.21
CA ALA A 116 10.18 -8.33 -5.17
C ALA A 116 10.52 -7.37 -4.03
N ALA A 117 11.80 -7.26 -3.64
CA ALA A 117 12.21 -6.32 -2.59
C ALA A 117 12.05 -4.86 -3.03
N ASP A 118 12.33 -4.55 -4.29
CA ASP A 118 12.16 -3.20 -4.84
C ASP A 118 10.68 -2.80 -4.90
N VAL A 119 9.82 -3.73 -5.30
CA VAL A 119 8.37 -3.48 -5.33
C VAL A 119 7.81 -3.32 -3.91
N MET A 120 8.27 -4.14 -2.97
CA MET A 120 7.92 -4.00 -1.56
C MET A 120 8.30 -2.61 -1.05
N ALA A 121 9.52 -2.15 -1.34
CA ALA A 121 9.99 -0.82 -0.97
C ALA A 121 9.15 0.29 -1.62
N ALA A 122 8.69 0.09 -2.85
CA ALA A 122 7.79 1.00 -3.54
C ALA A 122 6.44 1.11 -2.83
N VAL A 123 5.87 0.00 -2.40
CA VAL A 123 4.62 -0.03 -1.60
C VAL A 123 4.83 0.67 -0.26
N PHE A 124 5.94 0.42 0.41
CA PHE A 124 6.29 1.09 1.67
C PHE A 124 6.36 2.61 1.50
N SER A 125 7.05 3.07 0.46
CA SER A 125 7.18 4.50 0.16
C SER A 125 5.81 5.15 -0.08
N ALA A 126 4.98 4.54 -0.92
CA ALA A 126 3.64 5.02 -1.22
C ALA A 126 2.74 5.05 0.02
N THR A 127 2.85 4.04 0.89
CA THR A 127 2.09 3.93 2.13
C THR A 127 2.49 5.02 3.13
N LYS A 128 3.79 5.26 3.29
CA LYS A 128 4.29 6.30 4.21
C LYS A 128 3.85 7.70 3.80
N GLN A 129 3.60 7.96 2.52
CA GLN A 129 3.12 9.25 2.04
C GLN A 129 1.68 9.56 2.50
N VAL A 130 0.89 8.55 2.82
CA VAL A 130 -0.50 8.70 3.24
C VAL A 130 -0.71 8.47 4.73
N LEU A 131 0.32 8.06 5.46
CA LEU A 131 0.26 7.85 6.91
C LEU A 131 0.92 9.00 7.67
N SER A 132 0.48 9.19 8.92
CA SER A 132 1.18 10.06 9.86
C SER A 132 2.55 9.48 10.21
N ALA A 133 3.48 10.36 10.62
CA ALA A 133 4.80 9.96 11.08
C ALA A 133 4.72 9.02 12.30
N GLU A 134 3.74 9.25 13.18
CA GLU A 134 3.49 8.40 14.35
C GLU A 134 3.11 6.99 13.95
N SER A 135 2.14 6.84 13.04
CA SER A 135 1.72 5.53 12.53
C SER A 135 2.85 4.81 11.81
N ALA A 136 3.62 5.52 10.99
CA ALA A 136 4.78 4.95 10.31
C ALA A 136 5.83 4.42 11.30
N THR A 137 6.08 5.14 12.39
CA THR A 137 6.99 4.71 13.45
C THR A 137 6.49 3.48 14.18
N GLU A 138 5.19 3.40 14.45
CA GLU A 138 4.61 2.22 15.12
C GLU A 138 4.67 0.98 14.24
N ILE A 139 4.38 1.10 12.95
CA ILE A 139 4.53 0.00 11.99
C ILE A 139 5.96 -0.53 12.01
N ALA A 140 6.96 0.36 11.99
CA ALA A 140 8.37 -0.03 11.98
C ALA A 140 8.73 -0.95 13.15
N ARG A 141 8.13 -0.73 14.32
CA ARG A 141 8.42 -1.54 15.52
C ARG A 141 8.03 -3.01 15.38
N HIS A 142 7.09 -3.32 14.51
CA HIS A 142 6.58 -4.68 14.29
C HIS A 142 7.21 -5.37 13.09
N LEU A 143 7.91 -4.65 12.24
CA LEU A 143 8.58 -5.23 11.07
C LEU A 143 9.87 -5.94 11.48
N PRO A 144 10.20 -7.11 10.87
CA PRO A 144 11.46 -7.79 11.13
C PRO A 144 12.66 -6.98 10.64
N GLY A 145 13.84 -7.31 11.11
CA GLY A 145 15.07 -6.50 11.04
C GLY A 145 15.38 -5.83 9.70
N GLN A 146 15.58 -6.60 8.64
CA GLN A 146 15.87 -6.07 7.29
C GLN A 146 14.67 -5.36 6.69
N ILE A 147 13.48 -5.88 6.91
CA ILE A 147 12.22 -5.27 6.43
C ILE A 147 12.00 -3.91 7.10
N ARG A 148 12.31 -3.80 8.39
CA ARG A 148 12.28 -2.52 9.11
C ARG A 148 13.25 -1.50 8.49
N MET A 149 14.45 -1.94 8.14
CA MET A 149 15.43 -1.08 7.48
C MET A 149 14.92 -0.57 6.12
N GLU A 150 14.30 -1.44 5.33
CA GLU A 150 13.69 -1.06 4.06
C GLU A 150 12.51 -0.07 4.26
N TRP A 151 11.69 -0.30 5.27
CA TRP A 151 10.62 0.62 5.64
C TRP A 151 11.16 2.00 6.02
N ASN A 152 12.17 2.06 6.87
CA ASN A 152 12.77 3.33 7.32
C ASN A 152 13.46 4.09 6.19
N ARG A 153 14.00 3.36 5.22
CA ARG A 153 14.69 3.93 4.07
C ARG A 153 13.73 4.40 2.97
N ALA A 154 12.57 3.82 2.91
CA ALA A 154 11.56 4.08 1.88
C ALA A 154 10.99 5.52 1.92
#